data_03ff50715d44ec175b3ff846b8b90d00
#
_entry.id   03ff50715d44ec175b3ff846b8b90d00
#
_cell.length_a   1.000
_cell.length_b   1.000
_cell.length_c   1.000
_cell.angle_alpha   90.00
_cell.angle_beta   90.00
_cell.angle_gamma   90.00
#
_symmetry.space_group_name_H-M   'P 1'
#
loop_
_entity.id
_entity.type
_entity.pdbx_description
1 polymer ?
#
loop_
_entity_poly.entity_id
_entity_poly.type
_entity_poly.pdbx_seq_one_letter_code
_entity_poly.pdbx_strand_id
1 'polypeptide(L)'
;MSSLASTSFVAAPTRTDERLRLRLDDGRATTLHVSRWDLARTRVRIERLAAQQRVVDWCAESGCPDALVGGFYTRPEGLPLGELRLAGMPIDHVAFAAPWHTTRASLHVENGVVRIDRRDALAASPGGDLLQAGPLLVREGRVICEDGVDTEGFSAAAHQFDSDITTQRHPRAALGLNGHELLGVVADGRSPEDAGLTLGELAEAMAQVGAVAAMNLDGGGSASLVCDGHLRNRPREQHGIELAGGRAVTTVIAFEAV
;
A
#
# COMPACT_ATOMS: atom_id res chain seq x y z
N MET A 1 54.02 8.43 -17.37
CA MET A 1 52.83 7.57 -17.60
C MET A 1 51.96 7.64 -16.36
N SER A 2 50.93 8.47 -16.41
CA SER A 2 50.01 8.68 -15.28
C SER A 2 48.89 7.65 -15.36
N SER A 3 48.82 6.75 -14.37
CA SER A 3 47.77 5.77 -14.23
C SER A 3 46.49 6.51 -13.70
N LEU A 4 45.47 6.63 -14.54
CA LEU A 4 44.14 7.01 -14.11
C LEU A 4 43.57 5.90 -13.26
N ALA A 5 43.38 6.17 -11.95
CA ALA A 5 42.66 5.27 -11.07
C ALA A 5 41.21 5.16 -11.57
N SER A 6 40.78 3.94 -11.90
CA SER A 6 39.40 3.64 -12.25
C SER A 6 38.54 3.87 -11.04
N THR A 7 37.80 4.97 -11.03
CA THR A 7 36.76 5.23 -10.02
C THR A 7 35.56 4.35 -10.39
N SER A 8 35.39 3.21 -9.71
CA SER A 8 34.18 2.41 -9.81
C SER A 8 33.03 3.18 -9.17
N PHE A 9 32.11 3.69 -9.98
CA PHE A 9 30.84 4.20 -9.50
C PHE A 9 30.03 3.02 -8.94
N VAL A 10 29.90 2.95 -7.63
CA VAL A 10 28.89 2.09 -7.02
C VAL A 10 27.54 2.73 -7.34
N ALA A 11 26.70 2.03 -8.11
CA ALA A 11 25.34 2.50 -8.39
C ALA A 11 24.59 2.72 -7.06
N ALA A 12 23.88 3.84 -6.94
CA ALA A 12 23.03 4.08 -5.78
C ALA A 12 22.03 2.92 -5.64
N PRO A 13 21.69 2.51 -4.40
CA PRO A 13 20.70 1.46 -4.20
C PRO A 13 19.37 1.85 -4.85
N THR A 14 18.68 0.86 -5.42
CA THR A 14 17.34 1.06 -6.01
C THR A 14 16.29 1.27 -4.94
N ARG A 15 16.58 0.86 -3.71
CA ARG A 15 15.70 0.97 -2.53
C ARG A 15 16.48 1.42 -1.30
N THR A 16 15.80 2.18 -0.44
CA THR A 16 16.24 2.49 0.93
C THR A 16 15.14 2.13 1.90
N ASP A 17 15.51 1.57 3.06
CA ASP A 17 14.59 1.11 4.09
C ASP A 17 14.84 1.89 5.39
N GLU A 18 13.74 2.30 6.03
CA GLU A 18 13.75 2.96 7.33
C GLU A 18 12.77 2.28 8.29
N ARG A 19 13.13 2.26 9.56
CA ARG A 19 12.23 1.87 10.64
C ARG A 19 12.10 3.03 11.61
N LEU A 20 10.92 3.61 11.68
CA LEU A 20 10.63 4.80 12.48
C LEU A 20 9.76 4.45 13.67
N ARG A 21 9.97 5.15 14.79
CA ARG A 21 9.09 5.05 15.95
C ARG A 21 8.25 6.31 16.04
N LEU A 22 6.97 6.20 15.70
CA LEU A 22 6.02 7.30 15.74
C LEU A 22 5.39 7.39 17.14
N ARG A 23 5.41 8.58 17.74
CA ARG A 23 4.63 8.90 18.95
C ARG A 23 3.31 9.52 18.54
N LEU A 24 2.23 9.05 19.16
CA LEU A 24 0.87 9.48 18.92
C LEU A 24 0.44 10.49 19.98
N ASP A 25 -0.56 11.31 19.70
CA ASP A 25 -0.99 12.42 20.57
C ASP A 25 -1.47 11.95 21.95
N ASP A 26 -1.98 10.73 22.06
CA ASP A 26 -2.40 10.12 23.33
C ASP A 26 -1.25 9.47 24.13
N GLY A 27 -0.02 9.67 23.68
CA GLY A 27 1.20 9.14 24.31
C GLY A 27 1.54 7.71 23.95
N ARG A 28 0.68 6.98 23.23
CA ARG A 28 1.02 5.68 22.66
C ARG A 28 2.02 5.83 21.52
N ALA A 29 2.49 4.71 21.00
CA ALA A 29 3.42 4.73 19.88
C ALA A 29 3.15 3.57 18.93
N THR A 30 3.67 3.68 17.71
CA THR A 30 3.67 2.59 16.73
C THR A 30 4.95 2.60 15.90
N THR A 31 5.29 1.46 15.34
CA THR A 31 6.44 1.31 14.44
C THR A 31 5.97 1.46 13.00
N LEU A 32 6.65 2.31 12.24
CA LEU A 32 6.51 2.41 10.79
C LEU A 32 7.69 1.74 10.12
N HIS A 33 7.41 0.93 9.13
CA HIS A 33 8.37 0.39 8.18
C HIS A 33 8.17 1.13 6.86
N VAL A 34 9.19 1.84 6.41
CA VAL A 34 9.17 2.68 5.22
C VAL A 34 10.20 2.16 4.24
N SER A 35 9.78 1.84 3.03
CA SER A 35 10.68 1.52 1.93
C SER A 35 10.45 2.50 0.78
N ARG A 36 11.55 2.98 0.19
CA ARG A 36 11.56 3.95 -0.89
C ARG A 36 12.24 3.33 -2.10
N TRP A 37 11.59 3.38 -3.24
CA TRP A 37 12.15 2.91 -4.52
C TRP A 37 12.26 4.07 -5.50
N ASP A 38 13.42 4.21 -6.13
CA ASP A 38 13.63 5.15 -7.22
C ASP A 38 12.79 4.72 -8.45
N LEU A 39 11.81 5.55 -8.84
CA LEU A 39 10.91 5.28 -9.97
C LEU A 39 11.64 5.15 -11.32
N ALA A 40 12.78 5.82 -11.49
CA ALA A 40 13.57 5.69 -12.73
C ALA A 40 14.27 4.32 -12.86
N ARG A 41 14.34 3.57 -11.76
CA ARG A 41 15.05 2.29 -11.65
C ARG A 41 14.17 1.14 -11.15
N THR A 42 12.87 1.39 -11.04
CA THR A 42 11.92 0.42 -10.48
C THR A 42 10.71 0.29 -11.40
N ARG A 43 10.43 -0.93 -11.82
CA ARG A 43 9.17 -1.28 -12.46
C ARG A 43 8.16 -1.63 -11.38
N VAL A 44 6.98 -1.00 -11.44
CA VAL A 44 5.84 -1.29 -10.58
C VAL A 44 4.86 -2.17 -11.35
N ARG A 45 4.38 -3.24 -10.75
CA ARG A 45 3.33 -4.11 -11.30
C ARG A 45 2.26 -4.40 -10.27
N ILE A 46 1.04 -4.51 -10.74
CA ILE A 46 -0.08 -4.99 -9.93
C ILE A 46 -0.31 -6.46 -10.31
N GLU A 47 -0.33 -7.33 -9.32
CA GLU A 47 -0.51 -8.77 -9.53
C GLU A 47 -1.81 -9.26 -8.91
N ARG A 48 -2.61 -9.98 -9.69
CA ARG A 48 -3.72 -10.81 -9.21
C ARG A 48 -3.22 -12.21 -8.95
N LEU A 49 -3.24 -12.65 -7.70
CA LEU A 49 -2.76 -13.98 -7.33
C LEU A 49 -3.76 -15.06 -7.78
N ALA A 50 -3.26 -16.15 -8.34
CA ALA A 50 -4.10 -17.27 -8.81
C ALA A 50 -4.93 -17.90 -7.69
N ALA A 51 -4.39 -17.92 -6.47
CA ALA A 51 -5.06 -18.28 -5.23
C ALA A 51 -4.64 -17.29 -4.14
N GLN A 52 -5.42 -17.21 -3.06
CA GLN A 52 -5.02 -16.42 -1.91
C GLN A 52 -3.68 -16.93 -1.36
N GLN A 53 -2.71 -16.03 -1.17
CA GLN A 53 -1.36 -16.38 -0.76
C GLN A 53 -0.78 -15.24 0.10
N ARG A 54 0.12 -15.56 1.04
CA ARG A 54 0.85 -14.54 1.80
C ARG A 54 1.84 -13.83 0.88
N VAL A 55 2.01 -12.53 1.07
CA VAL A 55 2.92 -11.72 0.23
C VAL A 55 4.34 -12.30 0.24
N VAL A 56 4.84 -12.74 1.39
CA VAL A 56 6.18 -13.32 1.51
C VAL A 56 6.33 -14.64 0.74
N ASP A 57 5.30 -15.49 0.73
CA ASP A 57 5.33 -16.75 -0.03
C ASP A 57 5.29 -16.47 -1.53
N TRP A 58 4.45 -15.52 -1.95
CA TRP A 58 4.41 -15.09 -3.34
C TRP A 58 5.76 -14.54 -3.82
N CYS A 59 6.42 -13.72 -3.00
CA CYS A 59 7.78 -13.25 -3.32
C CYS A 59 8.75 -14.41 -3.52
N ALA A 60 8.71 -15.41 -2.65
CA ALA A 60 9.59 -16.58 -2.76
C ALA A 60 9.32 -17.42 -4.01
N GLU A 61 8.04 -17.57 -4.40
CA GLU A 61 7.65 -18.36 -5.57
C GLU A 61 7.84 -17.62 -6.89
N SER A 62 7.54 -16.31 -6.93
CA SER A 62 7.67 -15.50 -8.15
C SER A 62 9.10 -15.07 -8.45
N GLY A 63 10.00 -15.11 -7.45
CA GLY A 63 11.35 -14.57 -7.54
C GLY A 63 11.40 -13.03 -7.46
N CYS A 64 10.25 -12.35 -7.21
CA CYS A 64 10.20 -10.90 -6.98
C CYS A 64 10.51 -10.61 -5.50
N PRO A 65 11.64 -9.99 -5.16
CA PRO A 65 12.07 -9.88 -3.76
C PRO A 65 11.30 -8.81 -2.98
N ASP A 66 10.69 -7.85 -3.68
CA ASP A 66 10.08 -6.66 -3.08
C ASP A 66 8.59 -6.57 -3.44
N ALA A 67 7.73 -6.53 -2.44
CA ALA A 67 6.30 -6.38 -2.64
C ALA A 67 5.59 -5.76 -1.43
N LEU A 68 4.48 -5.11 -1.72
CA LEU A 68 3.52 -4.59 -0.74
C LEU A 68 2.17 -5.27 -0.95
N VAL A 69 1.39 -5.44 0.11
CA VAL A 69 0.00 -5.87 0.00
C VAL A 69 -0.76 -4.95 -0.96
N GLY A 70 -1.69 -5.51 -1.73
CA GLY A 70 -2.53 -4.74 -2.64
C GLY A 70 -3.81 -4.22 -2.00
N GLY A 71 -4.92 -4.24 -2.77
CA GLY A 71 -6.24 -3.77 -2.36
C GLY A 71 -6.99 -4.77 -1.49
N PHE A 72 -8.21 -4.38 -1.13
CA PHE A 72 -9.13 -5.19 -0.36
C PHE A 72 -9.66 -6.39 -1.15
N TYR A 73 -10.26 -7.35 -0.46
CA TYR A 73 -10.89 -8.51 -1.07
C TYR A 73 -12.05 -9.04 -0.23
N THR A 74 -12.97 -9.74 -0.89
CA THR A 74 -14.11 -10.38 -0.23
C THR A 74 -13.70 -11.69 0.44
N ARG A 75 -14.38 -12.04 1.50
CA ARG A 75 -14.21 -13.33 2.19
C ARG A 75 -15.56 -14.05 2.30
N PRO A 76 -15.59 -15.35 2.05
CA PRO A 76 -14.48 -16.29 1.79
C PRO A 76 -14.02 -16.36 0.32
N GLU A 77 -14.69 -15.72 -0.64
CA GLU A 77 -14.54 -15.95 -2.09
C GLU A 77 -13.14 -15.53 -2.61
N GLY A 78 -12.49 -14.57 -1.94
CA GLY A 78 -11.17 -14.07 -2.34
C GLY A 78 -11.18 -13.29 -3.65
N LEU A 79 -12.30 -12.63 -4.00
CA LEU A 79 -12.34 -11.71 -5.13
C LEU A 79 -11.79 -10.35 -4.70
N PRO A 80 -10.99 -9.67 -5.54
CA PRO A 80 -10.61 -8.29 -5.30
C PRO A 80 -11.83 -7.41 -5.08
N LEU A 81 -11.80 -6.52 -4.10
CA LEU A 81 -12.84 -5.56 -3.82
C LEU A 81 -12.37 -4.18 -4.29
N GLY A 82 -13.06 -3.63 -5.26
CA GLY A 82 -12.67 -2.45 -6.03
C GLY A 82 -12.20 -2.82 -7.44
N GLU A 83 -12.22 -1.85 -8.36
CA GLU A 83 -11.83 -2.08 -9.75
C GLU A 83 -10.38 -2.56 -9.84
N LEU A 84 -10.18 -3.63 -10.60
CA LEU A 84 -8.87 -4.18 -10.94
C LEU A 84 -8.76 -4.32 -12.46
N ARG A 85 -7.68 -3.78 -13.02
CA ARG A 85 -7.30 -3.96 -14.42
C ARG A 85 -5.85 -4.40 -14.51
N LEU A 86 -5.56 -5.29 -15.44
CA LEU A 86 -4.21 -5.68 -15.80
C LEU A 86 -4.05 -5.52 -17.32
N ALA A 87 -3.00 -4.83 -17.74
CA ALA A 87 -2.76 -4.47 -19.14
C ALA A 87 -4.00 -3.84 -19.83
N GLY A 88 -4.75 -3.00 -19.11
CA GLY A 88 -5.98 -2.34 -19.58
C GLY A 88 -7.23 -3.22 -19.57
N MET A 89 -7.09 -4.53 -19.32
CA MET A 89 -8.22 -5.45 -19.28
C MET A 89 -8.82 -5.55 -17.88
N PRO A 90 -10.15 -5.42 -17.72
CA PRO A 90 -10.79 -5.63 -16.43
C PRO A 90 -10.62 -7.08 -15.97
N ILE A 91 -10.24 -7.24 -14.70
CA ILE A 91 -10.14 -8.53 -14.02
C ILE A 91 -11.40 -8.72 -13.17
N ASP A 92 -11.81 -9.96 -12.96
CA ASP A 92 -12.97 -10.28 -12.13
C ASP A 92 -12.80 -9.75 -10.70
N HIS A 93 -13.76 -8.95 -10.25
CA HIS A 93 -13.74 -8.23 -8.98
C HIS A 93 -15.15 -7.91 -8.48
N VAL A 94 -15.28 -7.60 -7.22
CA VAL A 94 -16.49 -7.01 -6.64
C VAL A 94 -16.33 -5.49 -6.63
N ALA A 95 -17.20 -4.78 -7.34
CA ALA A 95 -17.16 -3.33 -7.36
C ALA A 95 -17.47 -2.74 -5.97
N PHE A 96 -16.88 -1.60 -5.66
CA PHE A 96 -17.34 -0.82 -4.51
C PHE A 96 -18.79 -0.36 -4.70
N ALA A 97 -19.52 -0.23 -3.60
CA ALA A 97 -20.89 0.27 -3.62
C ALA A 97 -20.97 1.67 -4.26
N ALA A 98 -22.06 1.92 -4.99
CA ALA A 98 -22.34 3.25 -5.53
C ALA A 98 -22.62 4.26 -4.38
N PRO A 99 -22.23 5.55 -4.52
CA PRO A 99 -21.49 6.15 -5.65
C PRO A 99 -19.96 5.97 -5.56
N TRP A 100 -19.45 5.33 -4.52
CA TRP A 100 -18.05 5.31 -4.10
C TRP A 100 -17.10 4.63 -5.10
N HIS A 101 -17.62 3.72 -5.94
CA HIS A 101 -16.82 3.07 -6.99
C HIS A 101 -16.19 4.06 -8.00
N THR A 102 -16.74 5.27 -8.12
CA THR A 102 -16.19 6.32 -9.00
C THR A 102 -15.21 7.25 -8.31
N THR A 103 -15.20 7.30 -6.97
CA THR A 103 -14.45 8.33 -6.25
C THR A 103 -13.28 7.79 -5.44
N ARG A 104 -13.30 6.49 -5.06
CA ARG A 104 -12.24 5.90 -4.26
C ARG A 104 -10.89 5.94 -4.94
N ALA A 105 -9.86 6.05 -4.12
CA ALA A 105 -8.47 6.10 -4.58
C ALA A 105 -8.07 4.91 -5.45
N SER A 106 -7.23 5.18 -6.42
CA SER A 106 -6.70 4.18 -7.34
C SER A 106 -5.20 4.37 -7.58
N LEU A 107 -4.46 3.27 -7.58
CA LEU A 107 -3.15 3.17 -8.17
C LEU A 107 -3.30 2.85 -9.66
N HIS A 108 -2.67 3.64 -10.53
CA HIS A 108 -2.64 3.40 -11.97
C HIS A 108 -1.20 3.38 -12.46
N VAL A 109 -0.85 2.36 -13.23
CA VAL A 109 0.48 2.16 -13.81
C VAL A 109 0.35 1.94 -15.30
N GLU A 110 0.86 2.88 -16.09
CA GLU A 110 0.83 2.78 -17.56
C GLU A 110 2.12 3.35 -18.16
N ASN A 111 2.76 2.60 -19.05
CA ASN A 111 3.99 2.99 -19.74
C ASN A 111 5.12 3.49 -18.81
N GLY A 112 5.26 2.87 -17.63
CA GLY A 112 6.23 3.26 -16.61
C GLY A 112 5.84 4.47 -15.78
N VAL A 113 4.69 5.10 -16.05
CA VAL A 113 4.14 6.20 -15.25
C VAL A 113 3.25 5.63 -14.15
N VAL A 114 3.53 6.00 -12.91
CA VAL A 114 2.75 5.62 -11.73
C VAL A 114 1.95 6.84 -11.25
N ARG A 115 0.66 6.64 -11.01
CA ARG A 115 -0.26 7.67 -10.50
C ARG A 115 -1.05 7.12 -9.33
N ILE A 116 -1.28 7.97 -8.34
CA ILE A 116 -2.22 7.74 -7.24
C ILE A 116 -3.17 8.92 -7.24
N ASP A 117 -4.45 8.66 -7.53
CA ASP A 117 -5.49 9.67 -7.52
C ASP A 117 -6.87 9.01 -7.35
N ARG A 118 -7.92 9.80 -7.29
CA ARG A 118 -9.30 9.32 -7.31
C ARG A 118 -9.61 8.64 -8.63
N ARG A 119 -10.49 7.64 -8.61
CA ARG A 119 -10.88 6.90 -9.83
C ARG A 119 -11.46 7.81 -10.91
N ASP A 120 -12.26 8.83 -10.53
CA ASP A 120 -12.87 9.79 -11.44
C ASP A 120 -11.88 10.80 -12.05
N ALA A 121 -10.65 10.90 -11.52
CA ALA A 121 -9.58 11.69 -12.11
C ALA A 121 -8.81 10.94 -13.22
N LEU A 122 -9.07 9.64 -13.40
CA LEU A 122 -8.49 8.80 -14.43
C LEU A 122 -9.42 8.64 -15.62
N ALA A 123 -8.91 8.18 -16.77
CA ALA A 123 -9.72 7.86 -17.92
C ALA A 123 -10.81 6.82 -17.57
N ALA A 124 -11.97 6.86 -18.22
CA ALA A 124 -13.06 5.91 -18.00
C ALA A 124 -12.62 4.46 -18.27
N SER A 125 -11.79 4.26 -19.29
CA SER A 125 -11.16 2.97 -19.60
C SER A 125 -9.64 3.18 -19.67
N PRO A 126 -8.94 3.22 -18.54
CA PRO A 126 -7.51 3.41 -18.53
C PRO A 126 -6.79 2.19 -19.11
N GLY A 127 -5.72 2.44 -19.84
CA GLY A 127 -4.75 1.40 -20.22
C GLY A 127 -3.89 0.99 -19.02
N GLY A 128 -2.97 0.06 -19.24
CA GLY A 128 -2.06 -0.37 -18.18
C GLY A 128 -2.74 -1.11 -17.02
N ASP A 129 -2.14 -1.04 -15.84
CA ASP A 129 -2.64 -1.69 -14.63
C ASP A 129 -3.35 -0.68 -13.72
N LEU A 130 -4.46 -1.07 -13.12
CA LEU A 130 -5.22 -0.28 -12.16
C LEU A 130 -5.64 -1.12 -10.98
N LEU A 131 -5.42 -0.61 -9.77
CA LEU A 131 -5.90 -1.17 -8.50
C LEU A 131 -6.66 -0.09 -7.74
N GLN A 132 -7.95 -0.28 -7.55
CA GLN A 132 -8.76 0.59 -6.70
C GLN A 132 -8.74 0.08 -5.25
N ALA A 133 -8.47 1.00 -4.29
CA ALA A 133 -8.49 0.73 -2.85
C ALA A 133 -8.89 2.02 -2.09
N GLY A 134 -8.04 2.53 -1.18
CA GLY A 134 -8.26 3.82 -0.52
C GLY A 134 -8.56 3.72 0.98
N PRO A 135 -8.87 4.83 1.63
CA PRO A 135 -9.05 6.16 1.02
C PRO A 135 -7.75 6.80 0.51
N LEU A 136 -7.91 7.86 -0.28
CA LEU A 136 -6.82 8.76 -0.64
C LEU A 136 -6.40 9.52 0.63
N LEU A 137 -5.12 9.49 0.94
CA LEU A 137 -4.57 10.02 2.19
C LEU A 137 -3.95 11.41 2.00
N VAL A 138 -3.14 11.52 0.95
CA VAL A 138 -2.41 12.76 0.61
C VAL A 138 -2.64 13.06 -0.85
N ARG A 139 -2.87 14.33 -1.17
CA ARG A 139 -2.98 14.85 -2.54
C ARG A 139 -2.26 16.18 -2.66
N GLU A 140 -1.42 16.34 -3.67
CA GLU A 140 -0.64 17.57 -3.91
C GLU A 140 0.16 18.01 -2.66
N GLY A 141 0.70 17.04 -1.91
CA GLY A 141 1.45 17.25 -0.68
C GLY A 141 0.61 17.68 0.54
N ARG A 142 -0.73 17.64 0.43
CA ARG A 142 -1.64 17.99 1.52
C ARG A 142 -2.35 16.75 2.04
N VAL A 143 -2.45 16.64 3.36
CA VAL A 143 -3.32 15.64 4.00
C VAL A 143 -4.77 15.97 3.66
N ILE A 144 -5.50 14.97 3.16
CA ILE A 144 -6.91 15.11 2.76
C ILE A 144 -7.82 14.07 3.42
N CYS A 145 -7.25 13.14 4.19
CA CYS A 145 -7.98 12.16 4.99
C CYS A 145 -7.84 12.54 6.46
N GLU A 146 -8.95 12.91 7.08
CA GLU A 146 -9.02 13.32 8.48
C GLU A 146 -9.92 12.33 9.25
N ASP A 147 -9.60 12.09 10.52
CA ASP A 147 -10.42 11.22 11.36
C ASP A 147 -11.81 11.78 11.55
N GLY A 148 -12.82 10.92 11.43
CA GLY A 148 -14.22 11.29 11.50
C GLY A 148 -14.80 11.89 10.21
N VAL A 149 -14.00 12.10 9.15
CA VAL A 149 -14.44 12.56 7.84
C VAL A 149 -14.29 11.44 6.82
N ASP A 150 -15.39 10.87 6.37
CA ASP A 150 -15.43 9.76 5.42
C ASP A 150 -15.85 10.23 4.02
N THR A 151 -14.91 10.80 3.29
CA THR A 151 -15.14 11.33 1.94
C THR A 151 -15.29 10.24 0.85
N GLU A 152 -14.86 9.01 1.15
CA GLU A 152 -14.89 7.87 0.24
C GLU A 152 -15.88 6.77 0.67
N GLY A 153 -16.70 7.00 1.69
CA GLY A 153 -17.81 6.14 2.09
C GLY A 153 -17.41 4.78 2.67
N PHE A 154 -16.28 4.68 3.34
CA PHE A 154 -15.85 3.43 3.97
C PHE A 154 -16.72 3.04 5.16
N SER A 155 -17.21 4.01 5.92
CA SER A 155 -18.18 3.79 7.03
C SER A 155 -19.60 3.56 6.51
N ALA A 156 -19.98 4.18 5.39
CA ALA A 156 -21.32 4.03 4.83
C ALA A 156 -21.52 2.67 4.12
N ALA A 157 -20.46 2.02 3.70
CA ALA A 157 -20.47 0.71 3.04
C ALA A 157 -20.26 -0.44 4.04
N ALA A 158 -20.95 -0.41 5.17
CA ALA A 158 -20.79 -1.35 6.30
C ALA A 158 -20.93 -2.85 5.93
N HIS A 159 -21.45 -3.18 4.75
CA HIS A 159 -21.50 -4.57 4.25
C HIS A 159 -20.22 -5.01 3.53
N GLN A 160 -19.33 -4.07 3.21
CA GLN A 160 -18.07 -4.35 2.48
C GLN A 160 -16.84 -4.24 3.38
N PHE A 161 -16.95 -3.57 4.53
CA PHE A 161 -15.85 -3.32 5.47
C PHE A 161 -16.31 -3.54 6.91
N ASP A 162 -15.35 -3.83 7.78
CA ASP A 162 -15.59 -3.80 9.23
C ASP A 162 -15.94 -2.37 9.65
N SER A 163 -16.92 -2.23 10.55
CA SER A 163 -17.51 -0.93 10.96
C SER A 163 -16.50 0.02 11.62
N ASP A 164 -15.36 -0.49 12.08
CA ASP A 164 -14.31 0.24 12.79
C ASP A 164 -13.13 0.69 11.90
N ILE A 165 -13.20 0.40 10.59
CA ILE A 165 -12.09 0.65 9.65
C ILE A 165 -11.67 2.13 9.61
N THR A 166 -12.62 3.05 9.77
CA THR A 166 -12.39 4.50 9.68
C THR A 166 -12.08 5.15 11.03
N THR A 167 -12.42 4.51 12.16
CA THR A 167 -12.42 5.15 13.48
C THR A 167 -11.37 4.60 14.43
N GLN A 168 -10.88 3.40 14.21
CA GLN A 168 -9.94 2.74 15.12
C GLN A 168 -8.54 2.64 14.54
N ARG A 169 -7.57 2.50 15.46
CA ARG A 169 -6.19 2.21 15.11
C ARG A 169 -6.02 0.75 14.76
N HIS A 170 -5.42 0.50 13.60
CA HIS A 170 -5.12 -0.83 13.08
C HIS A 170 -3.69 -0.89 12.54
N PRO A 171 -3.10 -2.09 12.35
CA PRO A 171 -2.01 -2.24 11.39
C PRO A 171 -2.49 -1.72 10.04
N ARG A 172 -1.69 -0.89 9.38
CA ARG A 172 -2.03 -0.21 8.11
C ARG A 172 -0.95 -0.44 7.08
N ALA A 173 -1.35 -0.43 5.82
CA ALA A 173 -0.44 -0.34 4.70
C ALA A 173 -0.85 0.82 3.79
N ALA A 174 0.12 1.50 3.22
CA ALA A 174 -0.09 2.61 2.30
C ALA A 174 0.97 2.63 1.20
N LEU A 175 0.59 3.13 0.05
CA LEU A 175 1.48 3.45 -1.05
C LEU A 175 1.47 4.95 -1.27
N GLY A 176 2.65 5.55 -1.48
CA GLY A 176 2.80 6.96 -1.78
C GLY A 176 3.78 7.24 -2.91
N LEU A 177 3.74 8.47 -3.39
CA LEU A 177 4.65 9.03 -4.40
C LEU A 177 5.19 10.35 -3.88
N ASN A 178 6.48 10.64 -4.12
CA ASN A 178 7.09 11.96 -3.84
C ASN A 178 7.68 12.64 -5.08
N GLY A 179 7.21 12.27 -6.29
CA GLY A 179 7.66 12.83 -7.56
C GLY A 179 8.72 12.00 -8.26
N HIS A 180 9.66 11.37 -7.56
CA HIS A 180 10.70 10.50 -8.13
C HIS A 180 10.88 9.18 -7.38
N GLU A 181 10.28 9.04 -6.21
CA GLU A 181 10.29 7.81 -5.43
C GLU A 181 8.87 7.29 -5.21
N LEU A 182 8.77 5.99 -5.12
CA LEU A 182 7.62 5.28 -4.60
C LEU A 182 7.85 4.95 -3.13
N LEU A 183 6.85 5.13 -2.30
CA LEU A 183 6.91 4.96 -0.85
C LEU A 183 5.96 3.83 -0.45
N GLY A 184 6.50 2.69 -0.02
CA GLY A 184 5.74 1.64 0.65
C GLY A 184 5.84 1.81 2.16
N VAL A 185 4.71 1.99 2.83
CA VAL A 185 4.66 2.22 4.27
C VAL A 185 3.73 1.23 4.93
N VAL A 186 4.21 0.57 5.98
CA VAL A 186 3.38 -0.30 6.83
C VAL A 186 3.57 0.09 8.29
N ALA A 187 2.46 0.29 9.00
CA ALA A 187 2.42 0.49 10.44
C ALA A 187 2.10 -0.83 11.15
N ASP A 188 2.93 -1.20 12.14
CA ASP A 188 2.56 -2.24 13.09
C ASP A 188 1.39 -1.78 13.96
N GLY A 189 0.68 -2.69 14.59
CA GLY A 189 -0.45 -2.34 15.44
C GLY A 189 -0.98 -3.53 16.23
N ARG A 190 -2.05 -3.29 17.01
CA ARG A 190 -2.75 -4.29 17.82
C ARG A 190 -1.84 -5.01 18.82
N SER A 191 -0.86 -4.29 19.38
CA SER A 191 -0.05 -4.78 20.48
C SER A 191 0.16 -3.68 21.54
N PRO A 192 0.62 -4.04 22.75
CA PRO A 192 0.98 -3.06 23.77
C PRO A 192 2.06 -2.08 23.32
N GLU A 193 2.99 -2.55 22.50
CA GLU A 193 4.10 -1.75 21.97
C GLU A 193 3.69 -0.90 20.78
N ASP A 194 2.79 -1.41 19.92
CA ASP A 194 2.38 -0.79 18.67
C ASP A 194 0.86 -0.63 18.62
N ALA A 195 0.40 0.59 18.77
CA ALA A 195 -1.04 0.91 18.78
C ALA A 195 -1.70 0.74 17.40
N GLY A 196 -0.93 0.87 16.33
CA GLY A 196 -1.45 1.06 14.99
C GLY A 196 -1.79 2.51 14.71
N LEU A 197 -2.43 2.76 13.57
CA LEU A 197 -2.82 4.09 13.13
C LEU A 197 -4.30 4.14 12.75
N THR A 198 -4.96 5.25 13.00
CA THR A 198 -6.20 5.65 12.31
C THR A 198 -5.87 5.99 10.86
N LEU A 199 -6.88 6.29 10.04
CA LEU A 199 -6.63 6.73 8.66
C LEU A 199 -6.06 8.15 8.61
N GLY A 200 -6.50 9.05 9.50
CA GLY A 200 -5.93 10.39 9.63
C GLY A 200 -4.48 10.37 10.06
N GLU A 201 -4.15 9.60 11.12
CA GLU A 201 -2.76 9.43 11.57
C GLU A 201 -1.86 8.81 10.48
N LEU A 202 -2.40 7.87 9.67
CA LEU A 202 -1.67 7.33 8.52
C LEU A 202 -1.43 8.39 7.45
N ALA A 203 -2.41 9.25 7.18
CA ALA A 203 -2.28 10.33 6.20
C ALA A 203 -1.21 11.34 6.63
N GLU A 204 -1.19 11.71 7.90
CA GLU A 204 -0.13 12.57 8.47
C GLU A 204 1.24 11.90 8.39
N ALA A 205 1.34 10.61 8.73
CA ALA A 205 2.57 9.85 8.61
C ALA A 205 3.08 9.81 7.17
N MET A 206 2.20 9.60 6.18
CA MET A 206 2.56 9.62 4.76
C MET A 206 3.07 11.00 4.31
N ALA A 207 2.45 12.08 4.76
CA ALA A 207 2.94 13.44 4.48
C ALA A 207 4.30 13.70 5.13
N GLN A 208 4.50 13.26 6.38
CA GLN A 208 5.77 13.41 7.11
C GLN A 208 6.93 12.66 6.45
N VAL A 209 6.67 11.46 5.87
CA VAL A 209 7.69 10.74 5.10
C VAL A 209 7.87 11.28 3.68
N GLY A 210 7.18 12.36 3.32
CA GLY A 210 7.39 13.14 2.10
C GLY A 210 6.51 12.75 0.92
N ALA A 211 5.41 12.01 1.14
CA ALA A 211 4.48 11.72 0.05
C ALA A 211 3.78 12.99 -0.46
N VAL A 212 3.71 13.17 -1.78
CA VAL A 212 2.89 14.20 -2.44
C VAL A 212 1.54 13.65 -2.90
N ALA A 213 1.46 12.33 -3.10
CA ALA A 213 0.22 11.59 -3.28
C ALA A 213 0.33 10.27 -2.51
N ALA A 214 -0.73 9.85 -1.81
CA ALA A 214 -0.75 8.59 -1.08
C ALA A 214 -2.14 8.02 -0.94
N MET A 215 -2.24 6.68 -0.88
CA MET A 215 -3.48 5.95 -0.66
C MET A 215 -3.29 4.83 0.36
N ASN A 216 -4.34 4.54 1.11
CA ASN A 216 -4.42 3.38 1.98
C ASN A 216 -4.66 2.11 1.15
N LEU A 217 -4.10 1.01 1.63
CA LEU A 217 -4.22 -0.34 1.08
C LEU A 217 -4.87 -1.27 2.12
N ASP A 218 -4.88 -2.59 1.86
CA ASP A 218 -5.41 -3.55 2.82
C ASP A 218 -4.57 -3.58 4.10
N GLY A 219 -5.24 -3.64 5.24
CA GLY A 219 -4.66 -3.50 6.56
C GLY A 219 -4.84 -4.71 7.47
N GLY A 220 -4.68 -4.50 8.78
CA GLY A 220 -4.81 -5.56 9.78
C GLY A 220 -3.82 -6.69 9.55
N GLY A 221 -4.30 -7.93 9.57
CA GLY A 221 -3.49 -9.11 9.30
C GLY A 221 -2.96 -9.23 7.87
N SER A 222 -3.52 -8.47 6.92
CA SER A 222 -3.04 -8.41 5.53
C SER A 222 -1.88 -7.44 5.34
N ALA A 223 -1.72 -6.43 6.21
CA ALA A 223 -0.66 -5.42 6.09
C ALA A 223 0.72 -6.10 6.03
N SER A 224 1.35 -6.08 4.86
CA SER A 224 2.60 -6.79 4.62
C SER A 224 3.49 -6.02 3.65
N LEU A 225 4.71 -5.72 4.09
CA LEU A 225 5.78 -5.15 3.28
C LEU A 225 6.92 -6.17 3.26
N VAL A 226 7.25 -6.67 2.10
CA VAL A 226 8.35 -7.61 1.88
C VAL A 226 9.47 -6.90 1.12
N CYS A 227 10.68 -7.01 1.60
CA CYS A 227 11.88 -6.46 0.97
C CYS A 227 13.00 -7.49 1.07
N ASP A 228 13.72 -7.72 -0.04
CA ASP A 228 14.71 -8.80 -0.18
C ASP A 228 14.16 -10.19 0.21
N GLY A 229 12.89 -10.44 -0.09
CA GLY A 229 12.20 -11.68 0.29
C GLY A 229 11.85 -11.80 1.78
N HIS A 230 12.04 -10.75 2.59
CA HIS A 230 11.80 -10.78 4.02
C HIS A 230 10.67 -9.84 4.42
N LEU A 231 9.71 -10.34 5.18
CA LEU A 231 8.64 -9.54 5.77
C LEU A 231 9.24 -8.55 6.78
N ARG A 232 8.94 -7.26 6.62
CA ARG A 232 9.52 -6.16 7.42
C ARG A 232 8.71 -5.84 8.67
N ASN A 233 7.41 -6.05 8.64
CA ASN A 233 6.47 -5.70 9.70
C ASN A 233 5.91 -6.95 10.40
N ARG A 234 5.05 -6.74 11.41
CA ARG A 234 4.38 -7.79 12.19
C ARG A 234 2.87 -7.74 11.99
N PRO A 235 2.34 -8.45 10.97
CA PRO A 235 0.90 -8.49 10.71
C PRO A 235 0.15 -9.08 11.90
N ARG A 236 -0.95 -8.42 12.34
CA ARG A 236 -1.77 -8.89 13.45
C ARG A 236 -3.25 -8.82 13.13
N GLU A 237 -3.95 -9.89 13.50
CA GLU A 237 -5.40 -9.99 13.51
C GLU A 237 -6.03 -9.24 14.70
N GLN A 238 -7.37 -9.26 14.76
CA GLN A 238 -8.11 -8.82 15.95
C GLN A 238 -7.54 -9.51 17.19
N HIS A 239 -7.66 -8.84 18.34
CA HIS A 239 -7.12 -9.29 19.62
C HIS A 239 -5.59 -9.48 19.67
N GLY A 240 -4.85 -8.87 18.74
CA GLY A 240 -3.39 -8.86 18.76
C GLY A 240 -2.71 -10.17 18.34
N ILE A 241 -3.45 -11.10 17.74
CA ILE A 241 -2.91 -12.37 17.27
C ILE A 241 -1.95 -12.11 16.11
N GLU A 242 -0.66 -12.38 16.31
CA GLU A 242 0.36 -12.25 15.28
C GLU A 242 0.23 -13.38 14.25
N LEU A 243 0.23 -13.00 12.97
CA LEU A 243 0.19 -13.93 11.86
C LEU A 243 1.59 -14.08 11.26
N ALA A 244 2.23 -15.22 11.47
CA ALA A 244 3.53 -15.51 10.87
C ALA A 244 3.43 -15.44 9.33
N GLY A 245 4.14 -14.48 8.73
CA GLY A 245 4.11 -14.23 7.27
C GLY A 245 2.91 -13.42 6.77
N GLY A 246 1.97 -13.01 7.64
CA GLY A 246 0.77 -12.27 7.27
C GLY A 246 -0.40 -13.15 6.84
N ARG A 247 -1.54 -12.52 6.57
CA ARG A 247 -2.74 -13.17 6.01
C ARG A 247 -2.54 -13.43 4.51
N ALA A 248 -3.14 -14.49 3.99
CA ALA A 248 -3.24 -14.71 2.56
C ALA A 248 -4.14 -13.62 1.92
N VAL A 249 -3.63 -13.00 0.85
CA VAL A 249 -4.25 -11.90 0.12
C VAL A 249 -4.49 -12.27 -1.33
N THR A 250 -5.17 -11.41 -2.09
CA THR A 250 -5.54 -11.70 -3.49
C THR A 250 -4.78 -10.86 -4.50
N THR A 251 -4.21 -9.74 -4.06
CA THR A 251 -3.44 -8.82 -4.90
C THR A 251 -2.20 -8.38 -4.18
N VAL A 252 -1.13 -8.16 -4.92
CA VAL A 252 0.11 -7.55 -4.45
C VAL A 252 0.56 -6.46 -5.42
N ILE A 253 1.35 -5.51 -4.91
CA ILE A 253 2.06 -4.51 -5.69
C ILE A 253 3.52 -4.91 -5.64
N ALA A 254 4.08 -5.27 -6.79
CA ALA A 254 5.44 -5.77 -6.95
C ALA A 254 6.38 -4.66 -7.40
N PHE A 255 7.62 -4.68 -6.91
CA PHE A 255 8.67 -3.72 -7.24
C PHE A 255 9.90 -4.47 -7.76
N GLU A 256 10.24 -4.25 -9.02
CA GLU A 256 11.34 -4.91 -9.70
C GLU A 256 12.39 -3.88 -10.17
N ALA A 257 13.66 -4.19 -9.99
CA ALA A 257 14.73 -3.38 -10.58
C ALA A 257 14.67 -3.45 -12.11
N VAL A 258 14.89 -2.31 -12.81
CA VAL A 258 15.00 -2.20 -14.27
C VAL A 258 16.43 -1.96 -14.70
#